data_71864932ad8a117f934baf913ad9ee26
#
_entry.id   71864932ad8a117f934baf913ad9ee26
#
_cell.length_a   1.000
_cell.length_b   1.000
_cell.length_c   1.000
_cell.angle_alpha   90.00
_cell.angle_beta   90.00
_cell.angle_gamma   90.00
#
_symmetry.space_group_name_H-M   'P 1'
#
loop_
_entity.id
_entity.type
_entity.pdbx_description
1 polymer ?
#
loop_
_entity_poly.entity_id
_entity_poly.type
_entity_poly.pdbx_seq_one_letter_code
_entity_poly.pdbx_strand_id
1 'polypeptide(L)'
;MKPAILQGYFPGVVGQITEAHALYYHAQWGFDVSFEAQVARETAEFVAGFDPGRDGLWAARQEGRLAGAIAIDGRRAETAGARLRWFIVAPEFQGAGVGTRLIHLAVGFCRDRGYPNVYLWTFEGLNAARRLYESNGFSLCEEHAVAQWGQLIREQKFEMNLRPGKERQ
;
A
#
# COMPACT_ATOMS: atom_id res chain seq x y z
N MET A 1 -11.68 1.03 21.13
CA MET A 1 -12.09 2.07 20.16
C MET A 1 -11.41 1.77 18.84
N LYS A 2 -12.14 1.81 17.74
CA LYS A 2 -11.54 1.58 16.40
C LYS A 2 -10.87 2.84 15.92
N PRO A 3 -9.67 2.75 15.30
CA PRO A 3 -9.06 3.92 14.66
C PRO A 3 -9.97 4.56 13.60
N ALA A 4 -10.01 5.88 13.59
CA ALA A 4 -10.75 6.64 12.58
C ALA A 4 -9.95 6.68 11.27
N ILE A 5 -10.64 6.55 10.13
CA ILE A 5 -9.99 6.63 8.82
C ILE A 5 -10.20 8.03 8.25
N LEU A 6 -9.09 8.68 7.93
CA LEU A 6 -9.04 9.95 7.21
C LEU A 6 -8.73 9.66 5.74
N GLN A 7 -9.45 10.31 4.85
CA GLN A 7 -9.23 10.22 3.42
C GLN A 7 -8.56 11.49 2.90
N GLY A 8 -7.52 11.33 2.09
CA GLY A 8 -6.76 12.42 1.50
C GLY A 8 -5.65 12.95 2.42
N TYR A 9 -5.11 14.09 2.01
CA TYR A 9 -4.01 14.75 2.71
C TYR A 9 -4.46 15.33 4.05
N PHE A 10 -3.59 15.21 5.04
CA PHE A 10 -3.62 16.02 6.26
C PHE A 10 -2.17 16.38 6.65
N PRO A 11 -1.95 17.51 7.36
CA PRO A 11 -0.61 17.89 7.77
C PRO A 11 0.05 16.81 8.62
N GLY A 12 1.27 16.40 8.22
CA GLY A 12 2.03 15.35 8.89
C GLY A 12 1.90 13.96 8.28
N VAL A 13 1.01 13.72 7.30
CA VAL A 13 0.81 12.38 6.73
C VAL A 13 2.07 11.80 6.10
N VAL A 14 2.86 12.60 5.39
CA VAL A 14 4.13 12.15 4.79
C VAL A 14 5.10 11.66 5.87
N GLY A 15 5.25 12.45 6.93
CA GLY A 15 6.12 12.09 8.05
C GLY A 15 5.65 10.84 8.78
N GLN A 16 4.35 10.71 9.04
CA GLN A 16 3.79 9.56 9.75
C GLN A 16 3.92 8.26 8.94
N ILE A 17 3.65 8.29 7.65
CA ILE A 17 3.83 7.11 6.78
C ILE A 17 5.30 6.72 6.70
N THR A 18 6.19 7.68 6.54
CA THR A 18 7.64 7.45 6.48
C THR A 18 8.16 6.85 7.78
N GLU A 19 7.81 7.44 8.92
CA GLU A 19 8.21 6.94 10.23
C GLU A 19 7.74 5.51 10.46
N ALA A 20 6.47 5.22 10.19
CA ALA A 20 5.90 3.89 10.40
C ALA A 20 6.64 2.82 9.57
N HIS A 21 6.93 3.11 8.31
CA HIS A 21 7.69 2.20 7.43
C HIS A 21 9.14 2.04 7.90
N ALA A 22 9.83 3.15 8.18
CA ALA A 22 11.23 3.12 8.58
C ALA A 22 11.45 2.32 9.86
N LEU A 23 10.67 2.58 10.89
CA LEU A 23 10.79 1.88 12.17
C LEU A 23 10.47 0.40 12.05
N TYR A 24 9.37 0.04 11.40
CA TYR A 24 8.96 -1.35 11.26
C TYR A 24 9.96 -2.17 10.45
N TYR A 25 10.33 -1.70 9.27
CA TYR A 25 11.20 -2.46 8.36
C TYR A 25 12.66 -2.49 8.80
N HIS A 26 13.12 -1.47 9.51
CA HIS A 26 14.43 -1.53 10.15
C HIS A 26 14.46 -2.59 11.27
N ALA A 27 13.47 -2.57 12.15
CA ALA A 27 13.41 -3.50 13.28
C ALA A 27 13.25 -4.96 12.84
N GLN A 28 12.41 -5.24 11.83
CA GLN A 28 12.06 -6.60 11.42
C GLN A 28 12.96 -7.14 10.30
N TRP A 29 13.50 -6.27 9.45
CA TRP A 29 14.20 -6.66 8.24
C TRP A 29 15.61 -6.09 8.12
N GLY A 30 16.00 -5.17 9.00
CA GLY A 30 17.32 -4.52 8.97
C GLY A 30 17.51 -3.57 7.80
N PHE A 31 16.41 -3.05 7.22
CA PHE A 31 16.52 -2.08 6.11
C PHE A 31 17.24 -0.81 6.58
N ASP A 32 18.12 -0.29 5.74
CA ASP A 32 18.96 0.84 6.04
C ASP A 32 18.33 2.20 5.69
N VAL A 33 19.12 3.27 5.84
CA VAL A 33 18.68 4.65 5.57
C VAL A 33 18.18 4.85 4.13
N SER A 34 18.64 4.06 3.17
CA SER A 34 18.20 4.17 1.78
C SER A 34 16.71 3.83 1.61
N PHE A 35 16.19 2.92 2.45
CA PHE A 35 14.75 2.62 2.49
C PHE A 35 13.94 3.80 3.02
N GLU A 36 14.32 4.35 4.17
CA GLU A 36 13.63 5.53 4.73
C GLU A 36 13.65 6.71 3.77
N ALA A 37 14.81 7.01 3.20
CA ALA A 37 14.97 8.10 2.24
C ALA A 37 14.09 7.91 0.99
N GLN A 38 13.99 6.68 0.49
CA GLN A 38 13.12 6.37 -0.65
C GLN A 38 11.65 6.53 -0.31
N VAL A 39 11.19 6.01 0.82
CA VAL A 39 9.80 6.17 1.27
C VAL A 39 9.47 7.65 1.45
N ALA A 40 10.33 8.41 2.11
CA ALA A 40 10.14 9.85 2.34
C ALA A 40 10.01 10.63 1.01
N ARG A 41 10.91 10.38 0.07
CA ARG A 41 10.92 11.04 -1.23
C ARG A 41 9.66 10.69 -2.04
N GLU A 42 9.36 9.41 -2.17
CA GLU A 42 8.25 8.97 -3.01
C GLU A 42 6.88 9.34 -2.43
N THR A 43 6.70 9.28 -1.12
CA THR A 43 5.46 9.73 -0.47
C THR A 43 5.29 11.24 -0.59
N ALA A 44 6.37 12.02 -0.45
CA ALA A 44 6.32 13.47 -0.64
C ALA A 44 5.94 13.84 -2.07
N GLU A 45 6.53 13.18 -3.08
CA GLU A 45 6.20 13.38 -4.49
C GLU A 45 4.74 13.03 -4.79
N PHE A 46 4.26 11.90 -4.26
CA PHE A 46 2.87 11.46 -4.42
C PHE A 46 1.88 12.46 -3.82
N VAL A 47 2.12 12.91 -2.61
CA VAL A 47 1.25 13.87 -1.91
C VAL A 47 1.27 15.23 -2.60
N ALA A 48 2.44 15.71 -3.04
CA ALA A 48 2.56 16.98 -3.76
C ALA A 48 1.80 17.00 -5.09
N GLY A 49 1.75 15.85 -5.79
CA GLY A 49 1.04 15.70 -7.07
C GLY A 49 -0.34 15.03 -6.94
N PHE A 50 -0.88 14.93 -5.74
CA PHE A 50 -2.12 14.21 -5.47
C PHE A 50 -3.32 14.83 -6.19
N ASP A 51 -4.05 14.00 -6.93
CA ASP A 51 -5.29 14.34 -7.59
C ASP A 51 -6.42 13.43 -7.07
N PRO A 52 -7.39 13.94 -6.28
CA PRO A 52 -8.45 13.11 -5.68
C PRO A 52 -9.38 12.46 -6.72
N GLY A 53 -9.39 12.92 -7.95
CA GLY A 53 -10.11 12.29 -9.06
C GLY A 53 -9.42 11.03 -9.59
N ARG A 54 -8.15 10.85 -9.27
CA ARG A 54 -7.27 9.81 -9.81
C ARG A 54 -6.61 8.96 -8.75
N ASP A 55 -6.19 9.58 -7.64
CA ASP A 55 -5.41 8.97 -6.58
C ASP A 55 -6.22 8.80 -5.30
N GLY A 56 -5.86 7.82 -4.49
CA GLY A 56 -6.45 7.59 -3.18
C GLY A 56 -5.40 7.55 -2.08
N LEU A 57 -5.76 8.06 -0.91
CA LEU A 57 -4.93 8.01 0.28
C LEU A 57 -5.84 7.84 1.50
N TRP A 58 -5.59 6.84 2.31
CA TRP A 58 -6.33 6.59 3.55
C TRP A 58 -5.36 6.34 4.69
N ALA A 59 -5.61 6.99 5.80
CA ALA A 59 -4.84 6.81 7.03
C ALA A 59 -5.79 6.51 8.19
N ALA A 60 -5.59 5.38 8.83
CA ALA A 60 -6.26 5.05 10.08
C ALA A 60 -5.47 5.67 11.23
N ARG A 61 -6.14 6.45 12.07
CA ARG A 61 -5.50 7.17 13.21
C ARG A 61 -6.28 6.96 14.49
N GLN A 62 -5.55 6.90 15.59
CA GLN A 62 -6.11 6.90 16.92
C GLN A 62 -5.22 7.73 17.84
N GLU A 63 -5.83 8.69 18.55
CA GLU A 63 -5.13 9.59 19.48
C GLU A 63 -3.91 10.27 18.84
N GLY A 64 -4.07 10.76 17.60
CA GLY A 64 -3.00 11.44 16.86
C GLY A 64 -1.92 10.53 16.28
N ARG A 65 -1.98 9.23 16.53
CA ARG A 65 -1.01 8.24 16.05
C ARG A 65 -1.52 7.51 14.82
N LEU A 66 -0.63 7.18 13.91
CA LEU A 66 -0.94 6.38 12.72
C LEU A 66 -1.13 4.92 13.14
N ALA A 67 -2.32 4.38 12.93
CA ALA A 67 -2.62 2.96 13.10
C ALA A 67 -2.37 2.16 11.82
N GLY A 68 -2.51 2.79 10.67
CA GLY A 68 -2.24 2.19 9.37
C GLY A 68 -2.46 3.16 8.24
N ALA A 69 -1.98 2.82 7.05
CA ALA A 69 -2.14 3.62 5.85
C ALA A 69 -2.18 2.74 4.60
N ILE A 70 -2.76 3.28 3.54
CA ILE A 70 -2.73 2.70 2.20
C ILE A 70 -2.94 3.81 1.18
N ALA A 71 -2.32 3.68 0.01
CA ALA A 71 -2.50 4.62 -1.09
C ALA A 71 -2.76 3.91 -2.40
N ILE A 72 -3.48 4.57 -3.30
CA ILE A 72 -3.62 4.21 -4.70
C ILE A 72 -3.01 5.33 -5.54
N ASP A 73 -2.00 4.99 -6.31
CA ASP A 73 -1.39 5.86 -7.30
C ASP A 73 -2.01 5.53 -8.67
N GLY A 74 -2.86 6.42 -9.14
CA GLY A 74 -3.61 6.25 -10.38
C GLY A 74 -2.95 6.87 -11.62
N ARG A 75 -1.75 7.46 -11.48
CA ARG A 75 -1.10 8.21 -12.58
C ARG A 75 -0.89 7.38 -13.86
N ARG A 76 -0.75 6.08 -13.73
CA ARG A 76 -0.55 5.15 -14.85
C ARG A 76 -1.64 4.07 -14.93
N ALA A 77 -2.81 4.34 -14.36
CA ALA A 77 -3.88 3.35 -14.25
C ALA A 77 -4.33 2.78 -15.60
N GLU A 78 -4.35 3.59 -16.65
CA GLU A 78 -4.81 3.17 -17.98
C GLU A 78 -3.74 2.38 -18.78
N THR A 79 -2.47 2.49 -18.40
CA THR A 79 -1.36 1.88 -19.16
C THR A 79 -0.71 0.73 -18.40
N ALA A 80 -0.40 0.91 -17.12
CA ALA A 80 0.31 -0.07 -16.30
C ALA A 80 -0.56 -0.66 -15.18
N GLY A 81 -1.73 -0.07 -14.91
CA GLY A 81 -2.59 -0.39 -13.79
C GLY A 81 -2.46 0.62 -12.65
N ALA A 82 -3.47 0.70 -11.81
CA ALA A 82 -3.41 1.46 -10.57
C ALA A 82 -2.43 0.77 -9.61
N ARG A 83 -1.58 1.55 -8.96
CA ARG A 83 -0.58 1.00 -8.04
C ARG A 83 -1.01 1.20 -6.59
N LEU A 84 -1.17 0.10 -5.85
CA LEU A 84 -1.34 0.12 -4.42
C LEU A 84 0.02 0.29 -3.76
N ARG A 85 0.14 1.30 -2.87
CA ARG A 85 1.42 1.68 -2.25
C ARG A 85 1.25 1.93 -0.76
N TRP A 86 2.36 1.83 -0.04
CA TRP A 86 2.49 2.20 1.39
C TRP A 86 1.40 1.60 2.26
N PHE A 87 1.08 0.33 2.03
CA PHE A 87 0.18 -0.40 2.89
C PHE A 87 0.93 -0.87 4.14
N ILE A 88 0.52 -0.36 5.27
CA ILE A 88 1.09 -0.71 6.57
C ILE A 88 0.03 -0.67 7.65
N VAL A 89 0.14 -1.58 8.63
CA VAL A 89 -0.59 -1.51 9.89
C VAL A 89 0.44 -1.54 11.00
N ALA A 90 0.39 -0.54 11.87
CA ALA A 90 1.32 -0.46 13.00
C ALA A 90 1.17 -1.70 13.90
N PRO A 91 2.29 -2.25 14.45
CA PRO A 91 2.26 -3.52 15.18
C PRO A 91 1.20 -3.60 16.29
N GLU A 92 1.02 -2.53 17.05
CA GLU A 92 0.05 -2.44 18.14
C GLU A 92 -1.42 -2.47 17.70
N PHE A 93 -1.68 -2.24 16.41
CA PHE A 93 -3.02 -2.26 15.80
C PHE A 93 -3.27 -3.47 14.92
N GLN A 94 -2.33 -4.38 14.80
CA GLN A 94 -2.51 -5.61 14.02
C GLN A 94 -3.53 -6.53 14.69
N GLY A 95 -4.29 -7.27 13.87
CA GLY A 95 -5.32 -8.17 14.36
C GLY A 95 -6.66 -7.50 14.73
N ALA A 96 -6.79 -6.18 14.55
CA ALA A 96 -8.01 -5.42 14.85
C ALA A 96 -8.84 -5.05 13.61
N GLY A 97 -8.51 -5.62 12.44
CA GLY A 97 -9.25 -5.39 11.19
C GLY A 97 -8.89 -4.09 10.45
N VAL A 98 -7.90 -3.35 10.90
CA VAL A 98 -7.47 -2.10 10.25
C VAL A 98 -7.01 -2.35 8.81
N GLY A 99 -6.16 -3.36 8.61
CA GLY A 99 -5.66 -3.71 7.27
C GLY A 99 -6.78 -4.11 6.31
N THR A 100 -7.73 -4.89 6.76
CA THR A 100 -8.89 -5.30 5.96
C THR A 100 -9.73 -4.09 5.54
N ARG A 101 -9.98 -3.16 6.46
CA ARG A 101 -10.72 -1.92 6.16
C ARG A 101 -9.98 -1.08 5.11
N LEU A 102 -8.68 -0.91 5.27
CA LEU A 102 -7.86 -0.12 4.35
C LEU A 102 -7.84 -0.72 2.94
N ILE A 103 -7.60 -2.02 2.81
CA ILE A 103 -7.54 -2.65 1.50
C ILE A 103 -8.90 -2.64 0.78
N HIS A 104 -10.01 -2.80 1.52
CA HIS A 104 -11.35 -2.69 0.95
C HIS A 104 -11.63 -1.30 0.40
N LEU A 105 -11.20 -0.25 1.11
CA LEU A 105 -11.34 1.13 0.64
C LEU A 105 -10.51 1.37 -0.63
N ALA A 106 -9.28 0.92 -0.66
CA ALA A 106 -8.38 1.09 -1.80
C ALA A 106 -8.89 0.35 -3.05
N VAL A 107 -9.27 -0.91 -2.91
CA VAL A 107 -9.80 -1.71 -4.02
C VAL A 107 -11.16 -1.17 -4.49
N GLY A 108 -12.04 -0.79 -3.57
CA GLY A 108 -13.33 -0.16 -3.89
C GLY A 108 -13.14 1.13 -4.68
N PHE A 109 -12.18 1.96 -4.30
CA PHE A 109 -11.82 3.16 -5.06
C PHE A 109 -11.42 2.84 -6.50
N CYS A 110 -10.58 1.84 -6.70
CA CYS A 110 -10.15 1.43 -8.04
C CYS A 110 -11.35 0.95 -8.89
N ARG A 111 -12.28 0.20 -8.30
CA ARG A 111 -13.51 -0.24 -8.98
C ARG A 111 -14.40 0.93 -9.36
N ASP A 112 -14.63 1.86 -8.45
CA ASP A 112 -15.46 3.05 -8.66
C ASP A 112 -14.90 3.96 -9.75
N ARG A 113 -13.57 4.01 -9.90
CA ARG A 113 -12.89 4.76 -10.97
C ARG A 113 -12.87 4.01 -12.30
N GLY A 114 -13.30 2.75 -12.34
CA GLY A 114 -13.25 1.94 -13.56
C GLY A 114 -11.85 1.53 -13.99
N TYR A 115 -10.90 1.49 -13.08
CA TYR A 115 -9.54 1.06 -13.40
C TYR A 115 -9.51 -0.40 -13.82
N PRO A 116 -8.77 -0.77 -14.89
CA PRO A 116 -8.79 -2.13 -15.40
C PRO A 116 -8.13 -3.14 -14.47
N ASN A 117 -7.11 -2.73 -13.74
CA ASN A 117 -6.37 -3.59 -12.81
C ASN A 117 -5.67 -2.76 -11.73
N VAL A 118 -5.32 -3.44 -10.65
CA VAL A 118 -4.52 -2.89 -9.57
C VAL A 118 -3.37 -3.85 -9.27
N TYR A 119 -2.19 -3.31 -9.01
CA TYR A 119 -1.01 -4.10 -8.67
C TYR A 119 -0.27 -3.49 -7.49
N LEU A 120 0.58 -4.30 -6.89
CA LEU A 120 1.48 -3.88 -5.81
C LEU A 120 2.82 -4.61 -5.91
N TRP A 121 3.84 -3.99 -5.36
CA TRP A 121 5.12 -4.61 -5.11
C TRP A 121 5.32 -4.81 -3.61
N THR A 122 5.79 -6.00 -3.25
CA THR A 122 6.12 -6.40 -1.90
C THR A 122 7.33 -7.33 -1.94
N PHE A 123 7.62 -8.06 -0.87
CA PHE A 123 8.69 -9.05 -0.86
C PHE A 123 8.32 -10.25 0.01
N GLU A 124 9.03 -11.34 -0.22
CA GLU A 124 8.81 -12.60 0.49
C GLU A 124 9.04 -12.42 2.00
N GLY A 125 8.16 -13.01 2.81
CA GLY A 125 8.23 -13.02 4.25
C GLY A 125 7.18 -12.17 4.95
N LEU A 126 6.51 -11.29 4.24
CA LEU A 126 5.37 -10.51 4.77
C LEU A 126 4.07 -11.34 4.68
N ASN A 127 4.01 -12.44 5.43
CA ASN A 127 2.99 -13.47 5.27
C ASN A 127 1.58 -13.00 5.61
N ALA A 128 1.41 -12.15 6.62
CA ALA A 128 0.10 -11.60 6.98
C ALA A 128 -0.45 -10.68 5.89
N ALA A 129 0.40 -9.82 5.32
CA ALA A 129 0.03 -8.95 4.21
C ALA A 129 -0.30 -9.77 2.96
N ARG A 130 0.51 -10.79 2.65
CA ARG A 130 0.27 -11.69 1.53
C ARG A 130 -1.08 -12.39 1.62
N ARG A 131 -1.43 -12.93 2.79
CA ARG A 131 -2.75 -13.56 3.01
C ARG A 131 -3.88 -12.57 2.75
N LEU A 132 -3.71 -11.32 3.17
CA LEU A 132 -4.70 -10.27 2.96
C LEU A 132 -4.84 -9.92 1.47
N TYR A 133 -3.73 -9.85 0.73
CA TYR A 133 -3.77 -9.64 -0.72
C TYR A 133 -4.49 -10.78 -1.43
N GLU A 134 -4.09 -12.02 -1.16
CA GLU A 134 -4.67 -13.19 -1.80
C GLU A 134 -6.17 -13.35 -1.48
N SER A 135 -6.59 -13.09 -0.24
CA SER A 135 -8.00 -13.14 0.17
C SER A 135 -8.86 -12.05 -0.48
N ASN A 136 -8.24 -10.97 -0.98
CA ASN A 136 -8.92 -9.90 -1.71
C ASN A 136 -8.85 -10.04 -3.24
N GLY A 137 -8.27 -11.14 -3.74
CA GLY A 137 -8.27 -11.45 -5.16
C GLY A 137 -6.97 -11.11 -5.90
N PHE A 138 -5.92 -10.71 -5.19
CA PHE A 138 -4.59 -10.53 -5.79
C PHE A 138 -3.90 -11.87 -6.00
N SER A 139 -3.14 -11.97 -7.07
CA SER A 139 -2.31 -13.14 -7.40
C SER A 139 -0.87 -12.73 -7.66
N LEU A 140 0.07 -13.58 -7.24
CA LEU A 140 1.49 -13.40 -7.55
C LEU A 140 1.69 -13.57 -9.06
N CYS A 141 2.27 -12.57 -9.71
CA CYS A 141 2.50 -12.60 -11.17
C CYS A 141 3.97 -12.42 -11.55
N GLU A 142 4.82 -11.93 -10.63
CA GLU A 142 6.23 -11.68 -10.91
C GLU A 142 7.04 -11.80 -9.64
N GLU A 143 8.24 -12.36 -9.73
CA GLU A 143 9.10 -12.59 -8.56
C GLU A 143 10.56 -12.64 -8.98
N HIS A 144 11.45 -11.94 -8.26
CA HIS A 144 12.89 -11.97 -8.50
C HIS A 144 13.68 -11.55 -7.27
N ALA A 145 14.91 -12.05 -7.17
CA ALA A 145 15.84 -11.63 -6.13
C ALA A 145 16.47 -10.28 -6.48
N VAL A 146 16.58 -9.40 -5.50
CA VAL A 146 17.19 -8.08 -5.65
C VAL A 146 17.91 -7.67 -4.37
N ALA A 147 19.05 -7.00 -4.51
CA ALA A 147 19.77 -6.38 -3.40
C ALA A 147 19.25 -4.94 -3.27
N GLN A 148 18.55 -4.66 -2.19
CA GLN A 148 18.00 -3.35 -1.88
C GLN A 148 18.05 -3.07 -0.38
N TRP A 149 18.19 -1.81 -0.03
CA TRP A 149 18.07 -1.33 1.35
C TRP A 149 19.01 -2.04 2.34
N GLY A 150 20.19 -2.46 1.83
CA GLY A 150 21.18 -3.17 2.61
C GLY A 150 20.92 -4.67 2.79
N GLN A 151 19.92 -5.24 2.12
CA GLN A 151 19.52 -6.63 2.24
C GLN A 151 19.34 -7.29 0.88
N LEU A 152 19.44 -8.62 0.84
CA LEU A 152 19.00 -9.41 -0.30
C LEU A 152 17.55 -9.83 -0.03
N ILE A 153 16.63 -9.39 -0.88
CA ILE A 153 15.21 -9.68 -0.77
C ILE A 153 14.70 -10.37 -2.04
N ARG A 154 13.62 -11.12 -1.89
CA ARG A 154 12.87 -11.65 -3.01
C ARG A 154 11.64 -10.77 -3.23
N GLU A 155 11.73 -9.91 -4.23
CA GLU A 155 10.68 -8.96 -4.58
C GLU A 155 9.54 -9.69 -5.31
N GLN A 156 8.31 -9.33 -4.99
CA GLN A 156 7.10 -9.98 -5.49
C GLN A 156 6.10 -8.94 -5.98
N LYS A 157 5.56 -9.16 -7.16
CA LYS A 157 4.45 -8.37 -7.69
C LYS A 157 3.16 -9.16 -7.60
N PHE A 158 2.14 -8.57 -7.02
CA PHE A 158 0.78 -9.08 -6.98
C PHE A 158 -0.12 -8.20 -7.83
N GLU A 159 -1.07 -8.80 -8.51
CA GLU A 159 -1.99 -8.09 -9.39
C GLU A 159 -3.40 -8.66 -9.25
N MET A 160 -4.39 -7.77 -9.46
CA MET A 160 -5.80 -8.14 -9.53
C MET A 160 -6.44 -7.48 -10.74
N ASN A 161 -7.11 -8.27 -11.57
CA ASN A 161 -7.92 -7.78 -12.67
C ASN A 161 -9.27 -7.31 -12.14
N LEU A 162 -9.65 -6.07 -12.45
CA LEU A 162 -10.92 -5.46 -12.02
C LEU A 162 -11.97 -5.46 -13.12
N ARG A 163 -11.61 -5.81 -14.35
CA ARG A 163 -12.59 -5.89 -15.45
C ARG A 163 -13.48 -7.11 -15.23
N PRO A 164 -14.83 -6.97 -15.46
CA PRO A 164 -15.71 -8.12 -15.47
C PRO A 164 -15.18 -9.13 -16.50
N GLY A 165 -15.11 -10.40 -16.14
CA GLY A 165 -14.77 -11.45 -17.09
C GLY A 165 -15.72 -11.38 -18.28
N LYS A 166 -15.20 -11.44 -19.51
CA LYS A 166 -16.06 -11.70 -20.67
C LYS A 166 -16.67 -13.08 -20.43
N GLU A 167 -17.96 -13.13 -20.16
CA GLU A 167 -18.68 -14.38 -20.24
C GLU A 167 -18.40 -14.93 -21.64
N ARG A 168 -17.77 -16.10 -21.70
CA ARG A 168 -17.64 -16.85 -22.95
C ARG A 168 -19.07 -17.26 -23.33
N GLN A 169 -19.63 -16.60 -24.33
CA GLN A 169 -20.81 -17.08 -25.02
C GLN A 169 -20.47 -18.37 -25.78
#